data_fceb01d09c0e830c14136c0fa1814e6e
#
_entry.id   fceb01d09c0e830c14136c0fa1814e6e
#
_cell.length_a   1.000
_cell.length_b   1.000
_cell.length_c   1.000
_cell.angle_alpha   90.00
_cell.angle_beta   90.00
_cell.angle_gamma   90.00
#
_symmetry.space_group_name_H-M   'P 1'
#
loop_
_entity.id
_entity.type
_entity.pdbx_description
1 polymer ?
#
loop_
_entity_poly.entity_id
_entity_poly.type
_entity_poly.pdbx_seq_one_letter_code
_entity_poly.pdbx_strand_id
1 'polypeptide(L)'
;MSALFFEYGEKELSYLRKKDKRLCEVIDRIGHIDRTVDTGLFSSVVHHIIGQQITAKAQETVWQRMRETLGEVSAETVLAAGIPELQSLGMTFRKAEYITDFAGKVRDGAFDPDALKDMSDAEAVGKLSSLKGIGVWTAEMILLFCLQRPDIFSFDDLAIRRGLRMVYHHRKIDRRLFERYRRRFSPYCSTASLYLWAVAGGAIPEMKDYRPKEAGKRK
;
A
#
# COMPACT_ATOMS: atom_id res chain seq x y z
N MET A 1 -11.04 10.54 -16.88
CA MET A 1 -11.00 11.09 -15.50
C MET A 1 -9.56 11.44 -15.19
N SER A 2 -9.30 12.63 -14.62
CA SER A 2 -7.96 13.00 -14.15
C SER A 2 -7.50 12.07 -13.04
N ALA A 3 -6.24 11.66 -13.05
CA ALA A 3 -5.67 10.89 -11.95
C ALA A 3 -5.75 11.70 -10.64
N LEU A 4 -6.16 11.06 -9.57
CA LEU A 4 -6.12 11.63 -8.23
C LEU A 4 -4.81 11.22 -7.56
N PHE A 5 -4.21 12.12 -6.80
CA PHE A 5 -2.94 11.89 -6.13
C PHE A 5 -3.11 11.97 -4.61
N PHE A 6 -2.22 11.31 -3.89
CA PHE A 6 -2.16 11.39 -2.43
C PHE A 6 -1.94 12.84 -2.01
N GLU A 7 -2.84 13.34 -1.16
CA GLU A 7 -2.85 14.74 -0.74
C GLU A 7 -1.85 14.98 0.39
N TYR A 8 -0.82 15.77 0.11
CA TYR A 8 0.10 16.32 1.10
C TYR A 8 0.75 17.60 0.54
N GLY A 9 1.27 18.43 1.42
CA GLY A 9 1.85 19.70 1.01
C GLY A 9 2.92 20.20 1.97
N GLU A 10 3.11 21.51 1.98
CA GLU A 10 4.16 22.14 2.77
C GLU A 10 3.98 21.94 4.29
N LYS A 11 2.75 21.74 4.78
CA LYS A 11 2.48 21.43 6.18
C LYS A 11 3.18 20.15 6.62
N GLU A 12 2.99 19.06 5.89
CA GLU A 12 3.56 17.74 6.14
C GLU A 12 5.08 17.78 5.94
N LEU A 13 5.53 18.40 4.85
CA LEU A 13 6.94 18.49 4.49
C LEU A 13 7.74 19.33 5.51
N SER A 14 7.25 20.50 5.90
CA SER A 14 7.92 21.34 6.92
C SER A 14 8.02 20.63 8.26
N TYR A 15 6.96 19.88 8.65
CA TYR A 15 7.01 19.09 9.87
C TYR A 15 8.12 18.02 9.80
N LEU A 16 8.15 17.21 8.73
CA LEU A 16 9.13 16.15 8.55
C LEU A 16 10.57 16.69 8.47
N ARG A 17 10.79 17.79 7.74
CA ARG A 17 12.08 18.48 7.66
C ARG A 17 12.58 18.93 9.04
N LYS A 18 11.70 19.53 9.85
CA LYS A 18 12.05 19.96 11.19
C LYS A 18 12.38 18.80 12.13
N LYS A 19 11.69 17.67 11.98
CA LYS A 19 11.86 16.49 12.85
C LYS A 19 13.07 15.65 12.52
N ASP A 20 13.51 15.64 11.26
CA ASP A 20 14.57 14.73 10.83
C ASP A 20 15.44 15.33 9.72
N LYS A 21 16.69 15.65 10.02
CA LYS A 21 17.65 16.25 9.08
C LYS A 21 17.94 15.37 7.87
N ARG A 22 18.06 14.05 8.06
CA ARG A 22 18.36 13.14 6.94
C ARG A 22 17.14 12.98 6.00
N LEU A 23 15.94 12.91 6.57
CA LEU A 23 14.73 12.90 5.76
C LEU A 23 14.52 14.26 5.06
N CYS A 24 14.90 15.38 5.71
CA CYS A 24 14.93 16.71 5.07
C CYS A 24 15.78 16.69 3.80
N GLU A 25 17.02 16.20 3.87
CA GLU A 25 17.92 16.08 2.71
C GLU A 25 17.29 15.22 1.58
N VAL A 26 16.60 14.14 1.94
CA VAL A 26 15.86 13.29 0.97
C VAL A 26 14.73 14.05 0.32
N ILE A 27 13.90 14.74 1.10
CA ILE A 27 12.78 15.55 0.62
C ILE A 27 13.27 16.64 -0.35
N ASP A 28 14.32 17.36 0.03
CA ASP A 28 14.85 18.49 -0.77
C ASP A 28 15.47 18.00 -2.09
N ARG A 29 16.04 16.81 -2.11
CA ARG A 29 16.64 16.22 -3.33
C ARG A 29 15.62 15.60 -4.27
N ILE A 30 14.55 15.02 -3.76
CA ILE A 30 13.54 14.36 -4.59
C ILE A 30 12.46 15.35 -5.04
N GLY A 31 12.13 16.34 -4.22
CA GLY A 31 11.02 17.26 -4.46
C GLY A 31 9.67 16.62 -4.18
N HIS A 32 8.62 17.14 -4.81
CA HIS A 32 7.26 16.60 -4.67
C HIS A 32 7.10 15.25 -5.37
N ILE A 33 6.37 14.34 -4.75
CA ILE A 33 6.10 13.01 -5.31
C ILE A 33 4.61 12.89 -5.60
N ASP A 34 4.25 12.82 -6.88
CA ASP A 34 2.90 12.50 -7.30
C ASP A 34 2.65 10.99 -7.19
N ARG A 35 1.81 10.60 -6.23
CA ARG A 35 1.43 9.20 -6.04
C ARG A 35 -0.05 9.03 -6.28
N THR A 36 -0.42 8.30 -7.32
CA THR A 36 -1.82 8.01 -7.64
C THR A 36 -2.52 7.25 -6.52
N VAL A 37 -3.77 7.59 -6.29
CA VAL A 37 -4.64 6.96 -5.28
C VAL A 37 -5.90 6.39 -5.92
N ASP A 38 -6.52 5.47 -5.21
CA ASP A 38 -7.77 4.81 -5.58
C ASP A 38 -8.90 5.44 -4.77
N THR A 39 -10.04 5.77 -5.37
CA THR A 39 -11.13 6.48 -4.67
C THR A 39 -12.28 5.57 -4.26
N GLY A 40 -12.39 4.39 -4.85
CA GLY A 40 -13.42 3.42 -4.53
C GLY A 40 -12.92 2.36 -3.54
N LEU A 41 -13.47 2.29 -2.34
CA LEU A 41 -13.02 1.31 -1.33
C LEU A 41 -13.23 -0.13 -1.80
N PHE A 42 -14.37 -0.45 -2.40
CA PHE A 42 -14.62 -1.78 -2.93
C PHE A 42 -13.61 -2.15 -4.04
N SER A 43 -13.48 -1.31 -5.04
CA SER A 43 -12.55 -1.51 -6.16
C SER A 43 -11.10 -1.56 -5.71
N SER A 44 -10.72 -0.76 -4.72
CA SER A 44 -9.38 -0.76 -4.13
C SER A 44 -9.04 -2.09 -3.46
N VAL A 45 -9.95 -2.66 -2.67
CA VAL A 45 -9.76 -3.99 -2.06
C VAL A 45 -9.56 -5.05 -3.15
N VAL A 46 -10.41 -5.05 -4.18
CA VAL A 46 -10.29 -5.97 -5.32
C VAL A 46 -8.95 -5.80 -6.04
N HIS A 47 -8.56 -4.56 -6.33
CA HIS A 47 -7.30 -4.24 -7.00
C HIS A 47 -6.08 -4.71 -6.19
N HIS A 48 -6.10 -4.56 -4.87
CA HIS A 48 -5.03 -5.05 -4.00
C HIS A 48 -4.98 -6.59 -3.97
N ILE A 49 -6.12 -7.30 -3.97
CA ILE A 49 -6.13 -8.77 -4.06
C ILE A 49 -5.53 -9.23 -5.41
N ILE A 50 -5.89 -8.58 -6.51
CA ILE A 50 -5.31 -8.87 -7.84
C ILE A 50 -3.79 -8.71 -7.82
N GLY A 51 -3.28 -7.65 -7.21
CA GLY A 51 -1.85 -7.29 -7.20
C GLY A 51 -0.95 -8.22 -6.37
N GLN A 52 -1.50 -9.08 -5.51
CA GLN A 52 -0.69 -9.93 -4.64
C GLN A 52 0.22 -10.88 -5.43
N GLN A 53 1.52 -10.87 -5.06
CA GLN A 53 2.54 -11.79 -5.62
C GLN A 53 2.71 -11.73 -7.16
N ILE A 54 2.36 -10.63 -7.79
CA ILE A 54 2.59 -10.37 -9.22
C ILE A 54 3.27 -9.01 -9.43
N THR A 55 3.78 -8.77 -10.63
CA THR A 55 4.35 -7.46 -10.98
C THR A 55 3.26 -6.41 -11.18
N ALA A 56 3.60 -5.13 -10.97
CA ALA A 56 2.67 -4.02 -11.22
C ALA A 56 2.11 -4.02 -12.65
N LYS A 57 2.93 -4.37 -13.65
CA LYS A 57 2.49 -4.50 -15.04
C LYS A 57 1.44 -5.61 -15.23
N ALA A 58 1.64 -6.75 -14.58
CA ALA A 58 0.68 -7.85 -14.64
C ALA A 58 -0.64 -7.50 -13.91
N GLN A 59 -0.53 -6.82 -12.77
CA GLN A 59 -1.69 -6.32 -12.03
C GLN A 59 -2.52 -5.37 -12.90
N GLU A 60 -1.87 -4.37 -13.52
CA GLU A 60 -2.55 -3.41 -14.40
C GLU A 60 -3.24 -4.10 -15.57
N THR A 61 -2.59 -5.10 -16.18
CA THR A 61 -3.20 -5.88 -17.27
C THR A 61 -4.48 -6.60 -16.84
N VAL A 62 -4.47 -7.26 -15.68
CA VAL A 62 -5.66 -7.96 -15.14
C VAL A 62 -6.73 -6.96 -14.74
N TRP A 63 -6.34 -5.86 -14.11
CA TRP A 63 -7.26 -4.79 -13.70
C TRP A 63 -7.96 -4.15 -14.88
N GLN A 64 -7.23 -3.87 -15.97
CA GLN A 64 -7.80 -3.31 -17.19
C GLN A 64 -8.82 -4.26 -17.82
N ARG A 65 -8.50 -5.55 -17.95
CA ARG A 65 -9.42 -6.58 -18.45
C ARG A 65 -10.69 -6.64 -17.58
N MET A 66 -10.54 -6.57 -16.26
CA MET A 66 -11.68 -6.59 -15.35
C MET A 66 -12.61 -5.39 -15.59
N ARG A 67 -12.06 -4.19 -15.76
CA ARG A 67 -12.85 -3.00 -16.10
C ARG A 67 -13.51 -3.08 -17.48
N GLU A 68 -12.83 -3.65 -18.47
CA GLU A 68 -13.39 -3.85 -19.81
C GLU A 68 -14.55 -4.85 -19.81
N THR A 69 -14.45 -5.90 -19.01
CA THR A 69 -15.46 -6.96 -18.92
C THR A 69 -16.66 -6.57 -18.05
N LEU A 70 -16.40 -5.98 -16.87
CA LEU A 70 -17.45 -5.69 -15.89
C LEU A 70 -18.01 -4.25 -16.01
N GLY A 71 -17.28 -3.34 -16.68
CA GLY A 71 -17.57 -1.90 -16.63
C GLY A 71 -17.22 -1.33 -15.26
N GLU A 72 -18.21 -1.14 -14.42
CA GLU A 72 -18.01 -0.79 -13.01
C GLU A 72 -17.63 -2.02 -12.18
N VAL A 73 -16.60 -1.89 -11.34
CA VAL A 73 -16.19 -2.96 -10.41
C VAL A 73 -16.94 -2.77 -9.09
N SER A 74 -18.09 -3.40 -8.96
CA SER A 74 -18.96 -3.38 -7.78
C SER A 74 -19.21 -4.81 -7.26
N ALA A 75 -19.87 -4.93 -6.10
CA ALA A 75 -20.23 -6.23 -5.54
C ALA A 75 -21.18 -6.98 -6.49
N GLU A 76 -22.12 -6.28 -7.10
CA GLU A 76 -23.12 -6.83 -8.03
C GLU A 76 -22.46 -7.37 -9.29
N THR A 77 -21.59 -6.58 -9.94
CA THR A 77 -20.95 -6.98 -11.20
C THR A 77 -19.95 -8.14 -10.99
N VAL A 78 -19.24 -8.14 -9.87
CA VAL A 78 -18.34 -9.25 -9.46
C VAL A 78 -19.12 -10.54 -9.23
N LEU A 79 -20.23 -10.48 -8.52
CA LEU A 79 -21.06 -11.66 -8.23
C LEU A 79 -21.76 -12.18 -9.48
N ALA A 80 -22.18 -11.29 -10.38
CA ALA A 80 -22.79 -11.67 -11.65
C ALA A 80 -21.83 -12.42 -12.58
N ALA A 81 -20.56 -11.98 -12.65
CA ALA A 81 -19.51 -12.64 -13.41
C ALA A 81 -19.18 -14.05 -12.86
N GLY A 82 -19.09 -14.16 -11.56
CA GLY A 82 -18.72 -15.41 -10.90
C GLY A 82 -17.25 -15.81 -11.06
N ILE A 83 -16.86 -16.85 -10.32
CA ILE A 83 -15.44 -17.28 -10.21
C ILE A 83 -14.82 -17.64 -11.58
N PRO A 84 -15.48 -18.42 -12.47
CA PRO A 84 -14.86 -18.82 -13.74
C PRO A 84 -14.52 -17.63 -14.65
N GLU A 85 -15.41 -16.64 -14.75
CA GLU A 85 -15.16 -15.46 -15.57
C GLU A 85 -14.04 -14.60 -14.95
N LEU A 86 -14.06 -14.35 -13.65
CA LEU A 86 -12.99 -13.62 -12.97
C LEU A 86 -11.63 -14.30 -13.18
N GLN A 87 -11.56 -15.62 -13.09
CA GLN A 87 -10.31 -16.38 -13.31
C GLN A 87 -9.83 -16.23 -14.76
N SER A 88 -10.74 -16.21 -15.75
CA SER A 88 -10.40 -16.06 -17.18
C SER A 88 -9.73 -14.72 -17.50
N LEU A 89 -9.90 -13.69 -16.64
CA LEU A 89 -9.24 -12.39 -16.78
C LEU A 89 -7.73 -12.44 -16.52
N GLY A 90 -7.20 -13.56 -15.97
CA GLY A 90 -5.77 -13.79 -15.75
C GLY A 90 -5.36 -13.79 -14.28
N MET A 91 -6.29 -13.89 -13.35
CA MET A 91 -5.97 -14.10 -11.93
C MET A 91 -6.04 -15.57 -11.55
N THR A 92 -5.45 -15.92 -10.39
CA THR A 92 -5.56 -17.29 -9.86
C THR A 92 -6.98 -17.56 -9.36
N PHE A 93 -7.40 -18.82 -9.39
CA PHE A 93 -8.70 -19.27 -8.86
C PHE A 93 -8.91 -18.79 -7.41
N ARG A 94 -7.86 -18.89 -6.59
CA ARG A 94 -7.87 -18.44 -5.20
C ARG A 94 -8.16 -16.94 -5.05
N LYS A 95 -7.63 -16.09 -5.93
CA LYS A 95 -7.93 -14.65 -5.93
C LYS A 95 -9.38 -14.39 -6.33
N ALA A 96 -9.87 -15.09 -7.35
CA ALA A 96 -11.28 -15.00 -7.76
C ALA A 96 -12.21 -15.40 -6.61
N GLU A 97 -11.90 -16.47 -5.86
CA GLU A 97 -12.65 -16.86 -4.65
C GLU A 97 -12.66 -15.77 -3.58
N TYR A 98 -11.50 -15.15 -3.30
CA TYR A 98 -11.40 -14.09 -2.29
C TYR A 98 -12.21 -12.86 -2.69
N ILE A 99 -12.16 -12.47 -3.97
CA ILE A 99 -12.92 -11.34 -4.51
C ILE A 99 -14.42 -11.62 -4.43
N THR A 100 -14.86 -12.82 -4.80
CA THR A 100 -16.26 -13.23 -4.73
C THR A 100 -16.77 -13.32 -3.28
N ASP A 101 -15.96 -13.86 -2.33
CA ASP A 101 -16.29 -13.88 -0.89
C ASP A 101 -16.48 -12.46 -0.34
N PHE A 102 -15.58 -11.55 -0.72
CA PHE A 102 -15.66 -10.15 -0.32
C PHE A 102 -16.91 -9.47 -0.89
N ALA A 103 -17.18 -9.65 -2.20
CA ALA A 103 -18.37 -9.12 -2.85
C ALA A 103 -19.68 -9.62 -2.21
N GLY A 104 -19.73 -10.91 -1.86
CA GLY A 104 -20.86 -11.49 -1.12
C GLY A 104 -21.08 -10.82 0.22
N LYS A 105 -20.01 -10.62 1.01
CA LYS A 105 -20.10 -9.95 2.32
C LYS A 105 -20.56 -8.50 2.23
N VAL A 106 -20.16 -7.78 1.17
CA VAL A 106 -20.61 -6.40 0.93
C VAL A 106 -22.09 -6.38 0.57
N ARG A 107 -22.54 -7.22 -0.37
CA ARG A 107 -23.93 -7.32 -0.78
C ARG A 107 -24.86 -7.69 0.39
N ASP A 108 -24.42 -8.63 1.24
CA ASP A 108 -25.21 -9.14 2.35
C ASP A 108 -25.15 -8.23 3.60
N GLY A 109 -24.44 -7.09 3.53
CA GLY A 109 -24.26 -6.14 4.63
C GLY A 109 -23.36 -6.64 5.76
N ALA A 110 -22.68 -7.78 5.60
CA ALA A 110 -21.74 -8.32 6.58
C ALA A 110 -20.42 -7.53 6.63
N PHE A 111 -20.10 -6.81 5.56
CA PHE A 111 -18.98 -5.90 5.48
C PHE A 111 -19.41 -4.61 4.76
N ASP A 112 -19.33 -3.50 5.49
CA ASP A 112 -19.56 -2.16 4.94
C ASP A 112 -18.20 -1.48 4.69
N PRO A 113 -17.79 -1.28 3.42
CA PRO A 113 -16.55 -0.59 3.10
C PRO A 113 -16.55 0.88 3.56
N ASP A 114 -17.68 1.56 3.51
CA ASP A 114 -17.77 2.98 3.86
C ASP A 114 -17.60 3.21 5.36
N ALA A 115 -18.01 2.28 6.21
CA ALA A 115 -17.79 2.34 7.64
C ALA A 115 -16.30 2.44 8.04
N LEU A 116 -15.37 2.03 7.17
CA LEU A 116 -13.93 2.17 7.42
C LEU A 116 -13.48 3.63 7.57
N LYS A 117 -14.22 4.58 6.99
CA LYS A 117 -13.90 6.02 7.04
C LYS A 117 -13.96 6.57 8.46
N ASP A 118 -14.87 6.06 9.28
CA ASP A 118 -15.13 6.51 10.64
C ASP A 118 -14.35 5.72 11.70
N MET A 119 -13.65 4.65 11.31
CA MET A 119 -12.85 3.83 12.21
C MET A 119 -11.45 4.44 12.43
N SER A 120 -10.86 4.19 13.59
CA SER A 120 -9.42 4.39 13.79
C SER A 120 -8.61 3.50 12.86
N ASP A 121 -7.34 3.87 12.61
CA ASP A 121 -6.46 3.08 11.74
C ASP A 121 -6.33 1.61 12.21
N ALA A 122 -6.23 1.40 13.53
CA ALA A 122 -6.11 0.05 14.11
C ALA A 122 -7.40 -0.77 13.90
N GLU A 123 -8.57 -0.18 14.10
CA GLU A 123 -9.86 -0.84 13.87
C GLU A 123 -10.06 -1.16 12.39
N ALA A 124 -9.76 -0.21 11.51
CA ALA A 124 -9.87 -0.39 10.06
C ALA A 124 -8.91 -1.49 9.55
N VAL A 125 -7.66 -1.54 10.02
CA VAL A 125 -6.72 -2.62 9.73
C VAL A 125 -7.27 -3.96 10.21
N GLY A 126 -7.79 -4.03 11.44
CA GLY A 126 -8.41 -5.24 11.98
C GLY A 126 -9.60 -5.72 11.15
N LYS A 127 -10.48 -4.78 10.77
CA LYS A 127 -11.66 -5.07 9.95
C LYS A 127 -11.28 -5.58 8.56
N LEU A 128 -10.38 -4.89 7.86
CA LEU A 128 -9.86 -5.32 6.56
C LEU A 128 -9.15 -6.67 6.64
N SER A 129 -8.32 -6.89 7.66
CA SER A 129 -7.58 -8.15 7.83
C SER A 129 -8.46 -9.34 8.18
N SER A 130 -9.73 -9.13 8.52
CA SER A 130 -10.72 -10.22 8.68
C SER A 130 -11.22 -10.78 7.34
N LEU A 131 -10.95 -10.09 6.23
CA LEU A 131 -11.28 -10.56 4.88
C LEU A 131 -10.28 -11.62 4.42
N LYS A 132 -10.77 -12.63 3.72
CA LYS A 132 -9.91 -13.67 3.13
C LYS A 132 -8.89 -13.05 2.16
N GLY A 133 -7.64 -13.36 2.37
CA GLY A 133 -6.56 -12.90 1.51
C GLY A 133 -6.03 -11.50 1.83
N ILE A 134 -6.59 -10.79 2.80
CA ILE A 134 -6.10 -9.47 3.22
C ILE A 134 -5.30 -9.62 4.52
N GLY A 135 -3.98 -9.42 4.42
CA GLY A 135 -3.11 -9.32 5.59
C GLY A 135 -2.95 -7.86 6.07
N VAL A 136 -2.30 -7.69 7.21
CA VAL A 136 -2.06 -6.37 7.82
C VAL A 136 -1.40 -5.40 6.83
N TRP A 137 -0.35 -5.82 6.13
CA TRP A 137 0.32 -4.99 5.12
C TRP A 137 -0.64 -4.51 4.02
N THR A 138 -1.48 -5.42 3.48
CA THR A 138 -2.46 -5.06 2.44
C THR A 138 -3.51 -4.09 2.99
N ALA A 139 -3.99 -4.30 4.21
CA ALA A 139 -4.91 -3.40 4.88
C ALA A 139 -4.30 -1.99 5.06
N GLU A 140 -3.05 -1.90 5.52
CA GLU A 140 -2.32 -0.62 5.65
C GLU A 140 -2.16 0.09 4.30
N MET A 141 -1.91 -0.65 3.21
CA MET A 141 -1.83 -0.06 1.87
C MET A 141 -3.19 0.47 1.38
N ILE A 142 -4.29 -0.20 1.69
CA ILE A 142 -5.64 0.30 1.39
C ILE A 142 -5.92 1.58 2.18
N LEU A 143 -5.58 1.64 3.46
CA LEU A 143 -5.74 2.85 4.27
C LEU A 143 -4.92 4.02 3.69
N LEU A 144 -3.71 3.75 3.24
CA LEU A 144 -2.83 4.79 2.71
C LEU A 144 -3.29 5.25 1.31
N PHE A 145 -3.51 4.32 0.38
CA PHE A 145 -3.74 4.65 -1.03
C PHE A 145 -5.21 4.82 -1.43
N CYS A 146 -6.17 4.41 -0.58
CA CYS A 146 -7.57 4.64 -0.85
C CYS A 146 -8.18 5.66 0.12
N LEU A 147 -7.98 5.48 1.43
CA LEU A 147 -8.48 6.40 2.44
C LEU A 147 -7.57 7.61 2.70
N GLN A 148 -6.39 7.62 2.11
CA GLN A 148 -5.38 8.69 2.27
C GLN A 148 -5.06 9.00 3.74
N ARG A 149 -5.06 7.96 4.60
CA ARG A 149 -4.72 8.12 6.00
C ARG A 149 -3.31 8.67 6.17
N PRO A 150 -3.12 9.75 6.95
CA PRO A 150 -1.84 10.48 6.98
C PRO A 150 -0.74 9.78 7.78
N ASP A 151 -1.09 8.86 8.69
CA ASP A 151 -0.13 8.30 9.66
C ASP A 151 0.09 6.78 9.56
N ILE A 152 0.02 6.23 8.35
CA ILE A 152 0.30 4.82 8.09
C ILE A 152 1.80 4.58 7.93
N PHE A 153 2.36 3.64 8.71
CA PHE A 153 3.75 3.23 8.65
C PHE A 153 3.90 1.73 8.81
N SER A 154 4.05 1.01 7.70
CA SER A 154 3.99 -0.45 7.67
C SER A 154 5.34 -1.09 8.00
N PHE A 155 5.42 -1.86 9.10
CA PHE A 155 6.64 -2.61 9.43
C PHE A 155 6.89 -3.75 8.45
N ASP A 156 5.86 -4.37 7.93
CA ASP A 156 5.99 -5.52 7.02
C ASP A 156 6.34 -5.10 5.59
N ASP A 157 6.34 -3.79 5.31
CA ASP A 157 6.80 -3.25 4.04
C ASP A 157 8.33 -3.32 3.93
N LEU A 158 8.80 -4.18 3.01
CA LEU A 158 10.23 -4.38 2.78
C LEU A 158 10.93 -3.15 2.21
N ALA A 159 10.22 -2.35 1.40
CA ALA A 159 10.79 -1.18 0.77
C ALA A 159 10.91 -0.01 1.75
N ILE A 160 9.94 0.19 2.66
CA ILE A 160 10.07 1.16 3.76
C ILE A 160 11.29 0.79 4.64
N ARG A 161 11.41 -0.49 5.05
CA ARG A 161 12.58 -0.92 5.84
C ARG A 161 13.90 -0.77 5.07
N ARG A 162 13.89 -1.00 3.75
CA ARG A 162 15.06 -0.76 2.88
C ARG A 162 15.39 0.73 2.84
N GLY A 163 14.41 1.61 2.60
CA GLY A 163 14.59 3.05 2.61
C GLY A 163 15.18 3.55 3.93
N LEU A 164 14.66 3.06 5.07
CA LEU A 164 15.23 3.38 6.40
C LEU A 164 16.70 2.95 6.51
N ARG A 165 17.07 1.77 6.02
CA ARG A 165 18.49 1.35 6.03
C ARG A 165 19.36 2.27 5.17
N MET A 166 18.87 2.64 4.00
CA MET A 166 19.61 3.49 3.06
C MET A 166 19.81 4.90 3.61
N VAL A 167 18.74 5.54 4.09
CA VAL A 167 18.78 6.92 4.62
C VAL A 167 19.59 7.01 5.91
N TYR A 168 19.43 6.03 6.83
CA TYR A 168 20.03 6.11 8.17
C TYR A 168 21.25 5.20 8.38
N HIS A 169 21.72 4.54 7.32
CA HIS A 169 22.89 3.66 7.34
C HIS A 169 22.78 2.50 8.34
N HIS A 170 21.59 1.93 8.47
CA HIS A 170 21.36 0.78 9.33
C HIS A 170 21.59 -0.54 8.59
N ARG A 171 22.21 -1.50 9.26
CA ARG A 171 22.33 -2.87 8.74
C ARG A 171 21.03 -3.66 8.84
N LYS A 172 20.23 -3.37 9.86
CA LYS A 172 18.95 -4.05 10.14
C LYS A 172 17.98 -3.04 10.74
N ILE A 173 16.71 -3.14 10.40
CA ILE A 173 15.61 -2.43 11.05
C ILE A 173 14.78 -3.49 11.79
N ASP A 174 14.91 -3.53 13.09
CA ASP A 174 14.05 -4.30 13.97
C ASP A 174 12.80 -3.49 14.37
N ARG A 175 11.84 -4.15 15.04
CA ARG A 175 10.59 -3.51 15.46
C ARG A 175 10.82 -2.30 16.36
N ARG A 176 11.75 -2.39 17.31
CA ARG A 176 12.05 -1.30 18.26
C ARG A 176 12.60 -0.06 17.54
N LEU A 177 13.49 -0.27 16.59
CA LEU A 177 14.08 0.82 15.79
C LEU A 177 13.03 1.43 14.86
N PHE A 178 12.20 0.59 14.22
CA PHE A 178 11.11 1.02 13.37
C PHE A 178 10.12 1.91 14.13
N GLU A 179 9.69 1.51 15.33
CA GLU A 179 8.79 2.28 16.18
C GLU A 179 9.36 3.64 16.60
N ARG A 180 10.70 3.77 16.72
CA ARG A 180 11.33 5.08 16.94
C ARG A 180 11.13 6.01 15.74
N TYR A 181 11.27 5.49 14.51
CA TYR A 181 11.02 6.28 13.30
C TYR A 181 9.54 6.59 13.15
N ARG A 182 8.66 5.63 13.42
CA ARG A 182 7.22 5.86 13.42
C ARG A 182 6.84 7.04 14.31
N ARG A 183 7.25 7.03 15.58
CA ARG A 183 7.00 8.16 16.51
C ARG A 183 7.63 9.49 16.06
N ARG A 184 8.74 9.46 15.34
CA ARG A 184 9.40 10.67 14.83
C ARG A 184 8.61 11.29 13.68
N PHE A 185 8.09 10.48 12.78
CA PHE A 185 7.39 10.93 11.57
C PHE A 185 5.91 11.19 11.80
N SER A 186 5.31 10.55 12.80
CA SER A 186 3.91 10.80 13.19
C SER A 186 3.69 12.29 13.50
N PRO A 187 2.57 12.88 12.99
CA PRO A 187 1.40 12.26 12.38
C PRO A 187 1.45 12.15 10.85
N TYR A 188 2.63 12.19 10.21
CA TYR A 188 2.78 12.20 8.75
C TYR A 188 3.61 11.02 8.23
N CYS A 189 3.43 9.85 8.83
CA CYS A 189 4.14 8.63 8.44
C CYS A 189 3.87 8.22 6.99
N SER A 190 2.67 8.46 6.47
CA SER A 190 2.33 8.16 5.07
C SER A 190 3.16 8.98 4.10
N THR A 191 3.29 10.28 4.34
CA THR A 191 4.18 11.14 3.55
C THR A 191 5.63 10.70 3.65
N ALA A 192 6.12 10.37 4.85
CA ALA A 192 7.48 9.84 5.03
C ALA A 192 7.70 8.53 4.27
N SER A 193 6.68 7.66 4.19
CA SER A 193 6.72 6.41 3.43
C SER A 193 6.93 6.63 1.94
N LEU A 194 6.33 7.67 1.34
CA LEU A 194 6.54 8.01 -0.07
C LEU A 194 8.02 8.25 -0.38
N TYR A 195 8.70 9.03 0.45
CA TYR A 195 10.13 9.31 0.30
C TYR A 195 11.01 8.10 0.56
N LEU A 196 10.67 7.26 1.54
CA LEU A 196 11.40 6.03 1.81
C LEU A 196 11.26 5.02 0.67
N TRP A 197 10.08 4.91 0.04
CA TRP A 197 9.87 4.11 -1.16
C TRP A 197 10.67 4.65 -2.35
N ALA A 198 10.68 5.95 -2.56
CA ALA A 198 11.45 6.57 -3.63
C ALA A 198 12.95 6.27 -3.49
N VAL A 199 13.52 6.43 -2.28
CA VAL A 199 14.91 6.07 -1.99
C VAL A 199 15.15 4.58 -2.21
N ALA A 200 14.28 3.71 -1.71
CA ALA A 200 14.37 2.27 -1.91
C ALA A 200 14.29 1.88 -3.40
N GLY A 201 13.55 2.64 -4.20
CA GLY A 201 13.44 2.51 -5.65
C GLY A 201 14.63 3.06 -6.43
N GLY A 202 15.57 3.75 -5.77
CA GLY A 202 16.78 4.27 -6.42
C GLY A 202 16.68 5.74 -6.87
N ALA A 203 15.71 6.51 -6.38
CA ALA A 203 15.58 7.94 -6.71
C ALA A 203 16.83 8.77 -6.35
N ILE A 204 17.66 8.27 -5.42
CA ILE A 204 18.95 8.86 -5.05
C ILE A 204 20.03 7.80 -5.28
N PRO A 205 20.73 7.78 -6.44
CA PRO A 205 21.59 6.67 -6.86
C PRO A 205 22.77 6.36 -5.93
N GLU A 206 23.28 7.34 -5.20
CA GLU A 206 24.39 7.16 -4.27
C GLU A 206 23.96 6.56 -2.91
N MET A 207 22.69 6.61 -2.56
CA MET A 207 22.18 5.95 -1.35
C MET A 207 22.14 4.43 -1.57
N LYS A 208 22.96 3.69 -0.82
CA LYS A 208 23.07 2.23 -0.93
C LYS A 208 22.38 1.53 0.23
N ASP A 209 21.88 0.32 0.00
CA ASP A 209 21.34 -0.52 1.07
C ASP A 209 22.48 -1.13 1.90
N TYR A 210 22.48 -0.85 3.20
CA TYR A 210 23.47 -1.34 4.15
C TYR A 210 23.19 -2.74 4.70
N ARG A 211 22.19 -3.46 4.13
CA ARG A 211 21.95 -4.84 4.51
C ARG A 211 23.22 -5.68 4.36
N PRO A 212 23.60 -6.49 5.37
CA PRO A 212 24.71 -7.42 5.22
C PRO A 212 24.47 -8.34 4.03
N LYS A 213 25.47 -8.54 3.17
CA LYS A 213 25.41 -9.60 2.16
C LYS A 213 25.21 -10.92 2.90
N GLU A 214 24.22 -11.71 2.50
CA GLU A 214 24.09 -13.08 3.00
C GLU A 214 25.40 -13.79 2.69
N ALA A 215 26.04 -14.37 3.72
CA ALA A 215 27.20 -15.20 3.54
C ALA A 215 26.76 -16.31 2.55
N GLY A 216 27.36 -16.32 1.36
CA GLY A 216 26.98 -17.25 0.31
C GLY A 216 26.93 -18.66 0.89
N LYS A 217 25.80 -19.35 0.70
CA LYS A 217 25.77 -20.79 0.93
C LYS A 217 26.90 -21.37 0.07
N ARG A 218 27.99 -21.73 0.69
CA ARG A 218 29.03 -22.54 0.03
C ARG A 218 28.32 -23.79 -0.49
N LYS A 219 28.31 -23.91 -1.84
CA LYS A 219 27.88 -25.12 -2.51
C LYS A 219 28.78 -26.30 -2.13
#